data_817ddd219ef5a4cd0c5fcac663761c00
#
_entry.id   817ddd219ef5a4cd0c5fcac663761c00
#
_cell.length_a   1.000
_cell.length_b   1.000
_cell.length_c   1.000
_cell.angle_alpha   90.00
_cell.angle_beta   90.00
_cell.angle_gamma   90.00
#
_symmetry.space_group_name_H-M   'P 1'
#
loop_
_entity.id
_entity.type
_entity.pdbx_description
1 polymer ?
#
loop_
_entity_poly.entity_id
_entity_poly.type
_entity_poly.pdbx_seq_one_letter_code
_entity_poly.pdbx_strand_id
1 'polypeptide(L)'
;MMKLLLFDIDYTLLKNAVSHRNAFLAGVKEIYGLDTALEKIRYTGLTDQQILVTLLKEYGLTEPEILPKASAFMEKSAEIFLQLIGSDRAIRVLDGVCDLIRELDRRGFLLGLVTGNIKPIARGKLEKFGLWRYFKLGGFGCDHPERAVLVTCAVQRAQNEFNFSVDNNVFLFGDTINDIEAGKKAGVATFGVATGSCSKQELAEAGAMHVLDDLKDTYNIIGLIDR
;
A
#
# COMPACT_ATOMS: atom_id res chain seq x y z
N MET A 1 23.50 11.59 3.49
CA MET A 1 22.28 11.69 4.32
C MET A 1 21.41 10.48 4.05
N MET A 2 20.81 9.87 5.09
CA MET A 2 19.92 8.71 4.92
C MET A 2 18.66 9.14 4.16
N LYS A 3 18.22 8.36 3.18
CA LYS A 3 16.98 8.60 2.43
C LYS A 3 15.95 7.54 2.83
N LEU A 4 14.69 7.95 2.97
CA LEU A 4 13.56 7.08 3.27
C LEU A 4 12.74 6.85 2.00
N LEU A 5 12.61 5.60 1.61
CA LEU A 5 11.82 5.18 0.45
C LEU A 5 10.61 4.39 0.92
N LEU A 6 9.44 4.94 0.68
CA LEU A 6 8.14 4.39 1.03
C LEU A 6 7.50 3.77 -0.21
N PHE A 7 6.96 2.58 -0.09
CA PHE A 7 6.34 1.87 -1.21
C PHE A 7 4.90 1.48 -0.88
N ASP A 8 3.99 1.71 -1.81
CA ASP A 8 2.74 0.97 -1.82
C ASP A 8 2.99 -0.49 -2.22
N ILE A 9 2.00 -1.35 -2.01
CA ILE A 9 2.12 -2.80 -2.26
C ILE A 9 1.39 -3.22 -3.52
N ASP A 10 0.07 -3.00 -3.57
CA ASP A 10 -0.78 -3.53 -4.63
C ASP A 10 -0.58 -2.74 -5.92
N TYR A 11 -0.21 -3.44 -6.98
CA TYR A 11 0.18 -2.89 -8.28
C TYR A 11 1.41 -1.95 -8.27
N THR A 12 2.10 -1.82 -7.13
CA THR A 12 3.43 -1.19 -7.05
C THR A 12 4.53 -2.24 -6.86
N LEU A 13 4.41 -3.10 -5.88
CA LEU A 13 5.35 -4.21 -5.62
C LEU A 13 4.79 -5.57 -6.07
N LEU A 14 3.50 -5.80 -5.87
CA LEU A 14 2.81 -7.07 -6.12
C LEU A 14 1.53 -6.82 -6.92
N LYS A 15 1.05 -7.88 -7.62
CA LYS A 15 -0.26 -7.85 -8.31
C LYS A 15 -1.06 -9.12 -8.09
N ASN A 16 -2.39 -8.99 -8.31
CA ASN A 16 -3.36 -10.10 -8.35
C ASN A 16 -3.47 -10.89 -7.02
N ALA A 17 -3.54 -10.19 -5.88
CA ALA A 17 -3.78 -10.81 -4.58
C ALA A 17 -5.25 -11.27 -4.42
N VAL A 18 -5.62 -12.39 -5.06
CA VAL A 18 -6.99 -12.94 -5.02
C VAL A 18 -7.36 -13.37 -3.59
N SER A 19 -6.41 -13.89 -2.83
CA SER A 19 -6.61 -14.21 -1.42
C SER A 19 -7.09 -13.04 -0.58
N HIS A 20 -6.57 -11.82 -0.82
CA HIS A 20 -7.00 -10.62 -0.10
C HIS A 20 -8.46 -10.27 -0.42
N ARG A 21 -8.82 -10.25 -1.71
CA ARG A 21 -10.20 -10.02 -2.14
C ARG A 21 -11.17 -11.02 -1.51
N ASN A 22 -10.83 -12.31 -1.56
CA ASN A 22 -11.66 -13.37 -1.02
C ASN A 22 -11.81 -13.28 0.51
N ALA A 23 -10.72 -12.98 1.21
CA ALA A 23 -10.73 -12.77 2.66
C ALA A 23 -11.57 -11.56 3.06
N PHE A 24 -11.48 -10.47 2.30
CA PHE A 24 -12.30 -9.28 2.53
C PHE A 24 -13.79 -9.60 2.43
N LEU A 25 -14.23 -10.24 1.35
CA LEU A 25 -15.63 -10.59 1.14
C LEU A 25 -16.14 -11.59 2.18
N ALA A 26 -15.33 -12.59 2.52
CA ALA A 26 -15.65 -13.56 3.58
C ALA A 26 -15.76 -12.90 4.95
N GLY A 27 -14.87 -11.95 5.27
CA GLY A 27 -14.93 -11.15 6.50
C GLY A 27 -16.19 -10.30 6.58
N VAL A 28 -16.60 -9.67 5.48
CA VAL A 28 -17.89 -8.95 5.41
C VAL A 28 -19.06 -9.88 5.69
N LYS A 29 -19.08 -11.05 5.06
CA LYS A 29 -20.14 -12.03 5.28
C LYS A 29 -20.21 -12.49 6.73
N GLU A 30 -19.08 -12.77 7.35
CA GLU A 30 -19.03 -13.27 8.72
C GLU A 30 -19.43 -12.22 9.76
N ILE A 31 -19.01 -10.96 9.59
CA ILE A 31 -19.22 -9.89 10.58
C ILE A 31 -20.52 -9.12 10.37
N TYR A 32 -20.93 -8.92 9.11
CA TYR A 32 -22.13 -8.13 8.78
C TYR A 32 -23.27 -8.98 8.25
N GLY A 33 -23.06 -10.28 7.98
CA GLY A 33 -24.09 -11.19 7.47
C GLY A 33 -24.49 -10.94 6.01
N LEU A 34 -23.69 -10.19 5.24
CA LEU A 34 -24.01 -9.77 3.89
C LEU A 34 -23.14 -10.47 2.85
N ASP A 35 -23.77 -11.01 1.81
CA ASP A 35 -23.10 -11.42 0.59
C ASP A 35 -22.91 -10.20 -0.31
N THR A 36 -21.65 -9.80 -0.53
CA THR A 36 -21.30 -8.55 -1.22
C THR A 36 -20.37 -8.80 -2.41
N ALA A 37 -20.25 -7.80 -3.29
CA ALA A 37 -19.40 -7.85 -4.47
C ALA A 37 -18.66 -6.52 -4.63
N LEU A 38 -17.32 -6.56 -4.71
CA LEU A 38 -16.46 -5.38 -4.83
C LEU A 38 -16.62 -4.66 -6.17
N GLU A 39 -17.16 -5.33 -7.19
CA GLU A 39 -17.42 -4.76 -8.51
C GLU A 39 -18.46 -3.61 -8.49
N LYS A 40 -19.20 -3.46 -7.39
CA LYS A 40 -20.15 -2.35 -7.20
C LYS A 40 -19.48 -1.01 -6.88
N ILE A 41 -18.21 -1.02 -6.50
CA ILE A 41 -17.50 0.18 -6.07
C ILE A 41 -16.17 0.36 -6.79
N ARG A 42 -15.70 1.60 -6.84
CA ARG A 42 -14.31 1.90 -7.20
C ARG A 42 -13.49 1.95 -5.92
N TYR A 43 -12.54 1.04 -5.76
CA TYR A 43 -11.77 0.89 -4.52
C TYR A 43 -10.25 1.00 -4.69
N THR A 44 -9.78 1.21 -5.91
CA THR A 44 -8.34 1.37 -6.19
C THR A 44 -7.77 2.55 -5.40
N GLY A 45 -6.68 2.30 -4.68
CA GLY A 45 -6.00 3.31 -3.85
C GLY A 45 -6.71 3.67 -2.54
N LEU A 46 -7.83 3.03 -2.20
CA LEU A 46 -8.49 3.18 -0.90
C LEU A 46 -7.82 2.29 0.16
N THR A 47 -7.99 2.65 1.44
CA THR A 47 -7.64 1.77 2.56
C THR A 47 -8.71 0.70 2.77
N ASP A 48 -8.35 -0.43 3.39
CA ASP A 48 -9.31 -1.51 3.69
C ASP A 48 -10.54 -0.99 4.47
N GLN A 49 -10.35 -0.03 5.36
CA GLN A 49 -11.46 0.61 6.08
C GLN A 49 -12.36 1.45 5.16
N GLN A 50 -11.77 2.23 4.24
CA GLN A 50 -12.55 3.01 3.28
C GLN A 50 -13.31 2.09 2.32
N ILE A 51 -12.68 1.00 1.88
CA ILE A 51 -13.34 -0.02 1.05
C ILE A 51 -14.55 -0.61 1.78
N LEU A 52 -14.37 -0.98 3.06
CA LEU A 52 -15.44 -1.52 3.89
C LEU A 52 -16.63 -0.56 3.97
N VAL A 53 -16.37 0.69 4.35
CA VAL A 53 -17.41 1.72 4.51
C VAL A 53 -18.12 1.98 3.19
N THR A 54 -17.35 2.17 2.10
CA THR A 54 -17.90 2.43 0.77
C THR A 54 -18.76 1.26 0.29
N LEU A 55 -18.26 0.02 0.43
CA LEU A 55 -18.98 -1.17 0.02
C LEU A 55 -20.29 -1.33 0.79
N LEU A 56 -20.25 -1.24 2.11
CA LEU A 56 -21.43 -1.50 2.92
C LEU A 56 -22.51 -0.42 2.80
N LYS A 57 -22.12 0.83 2.47
CA LYS A 57 -23.09 1.88 2.11
C LYS A 57 -23.88 1.53 0.85
N GLU A 58 -23.25 0.89 -0.16
CA GLU A 58 -23.95 0.40 -1.37
C GLU A 58 -24.96 -0.72 -1.04
N TYR A 59 -24.81 -1.37 0.11
CA TYR A 59 -25.77 -2.37 0.61
C TYR A 59 -26.72 -1.82 1.69
N GLY A 60 -26.78 -0.48 1.83
CA GLY A 60 -27.78 0.23 2.64
C GLY A 60 -27.42 0.40 4.12
N LEU A 61 -26.19 0.07 4.56
CA LEU A 61 -25.77 0.32 5.92
C LEU A 61 -25.25 1.77 6.08
N THR A 62 -25.47 2.32 7.27
CA THR A 62 -24.94 3.64 7.66
C THR A 62 -23.59 3.50 8.39
N GLU A 63 -22.80 4.57 8.42
CA GLU A 63 -21.52 4.56 9.16
C GLU A 63 -21.66 4.17 10.64
N PRO A 64 -22.68 4.64 11.39
CA PRO A 64 -22.91 4.18 12.77
C PRO A 64 -23.17 2.67 12.91
N GLU A 65 -23.64 2.00 11.87
CA GLU A 65 -23.83 0.53 11.86
C GLU A 65 -22.54 -0.20 11.45
N ILE A 66 -21.68 0.44 10.65
CA ILE A 66 -20.45 -0.14 10.11
C ILE A 66 -19.29 -0.02 11.10
N LEU A 67 -18.98 1.21 11.54
CA LEU A 67 -17.75 1.53 12.25
C LEU A 67 -17.55 0.75 13.56
N PRO A 68 -18.58 0.48 14.39
CA PRO A 68 -18.38 -0.29 15.63
C PRO A 68 -17.87 -1.71 15.40
N LYS A 69 -18.10 -2.29 14.23
CA LYS A 69 -17.66 -3.65 13.87
C LYS A 69 -16.40 -3.68 12.99
N ALA A 70 -15.87 -2.53 12.61
CA ALA A 70 -14.75 -2.45 11.65
C ALA A 70 -13.47 -3.15 12.17
N SER A 71 -13.16 -3.05 13.48
CA SER A 71 -12.01 -3.76 14.07
C SER A 71 -12.18 -5.28 13.97
N ALA A 72 -13.33 -5.80 14.35
CA ALA A 72 -13.62 -7.24 14.27
C ALA A 72 -13.57 -7.73 12.81
N PHE A 73 -14.05 -6.92 11.87
CA PHE A 73 -13.91 -7.21 10.43
C PHE A 73 -12.45 -7.28 9.99
N MET A 74 -11.61 -6.32 10.38
CA MET A 74 -10.19 -6.32 10.01
C MET A 74 -9.46 -7.53 10.56
N GLU A 75 -9.70 -7.89 11.82
CA GLU A 75 -9.14 -9.08 12.47
C GLU A 75 -9.57 -10.35 11.74
N LYS A 76 -10.87 -10.50 11.45
CA LYS A 76 -11.40 -11.67 10.74
C LYS A 76 -10.87 -11.76 9.31
N SER A 77 -10.83 -10.65 8.58
CA SER A 77 -10.25 -10.61 7.23
C SER A 77 -8.77 -11.01 7.23
N ALA A 78 -8.00 -10.55 8.22
CA ALA A 78 -6.59 -10.95 8.36
C ALA A 78 -6.45 -12.45 8.64
N GLU A 79 -7.27 -13.00 9.55
CA GLU A 79 -7.29 -14.43 9.87
C GLU A 79 -7.55 -15.28 8.61
N ILE A 80 -8.62 -14.96 7.88
CA ILE A 80 -8.99 -15.67 6.66
C ILE A 80 -7.90 -15.52 5.59
N PHE A 81 -7.36 -14.30 5.43
CA PHE A 81 -6.28 -14.05 4.48
C PHE A 81 -5.05 -14.91 4.74
N LEU A 82 -4.62 -15.02 6.00
CA LEU A 82 -3.44 -15.82 6.38
C LEU A 82 -3.64 -17.33 6.08
N GLN A 83 -4.88 -17.82 6.14
CA GLN A 83 -5.20 -19.19 5.72
C GLN A 83 -5.13 -19.36 4.19
N LEU A 84 -5.49 -18.32 3.42
CA LEU A 84 -5.59 -18.41 1.96
C LEU A 84 -4.29 -18.08 1.23
N ILE A 85 -3.44 -17.20 1.77
CA ILE A 85 -2.29 -16.63 1.03
C ILE A 85 -1.28 -17.70 0.59
N GLY A 86 -1.10 -18.76 1.37
CA GLY A 86 -0.19 -19.86 1.03
C GLY A 86 -0.54 -20.53 -0.29
N SER A 87 -1.82 -20.74 -0.56
CA SER A 87 -2.36 -21.37 -1.76
C SER A 87 -2.64 -20.41 -2.92
N ASP A 88 -2.56 -19.09 -2.71
CA ASP A 88 -2.81 -18.11 -3.77
C ASP A 88 -1.72 -18.18 -4.85
N ARG A 89 -2.09 -18.72 -6.03
CA ARG A 89 -1.20 -18.84 -7.18
C ARG A 89 -1.31 -17.68 -8.16
N ALA A 90 -2.25 -16.77 -7.95
CA ALA A 90 -2.45 -15.61 -8.82
C ALA A 90 -1.54 -14.43 -8.44
N ILE A 91 -1.29 -14.25 -7.15
CA ILE A 91 -0.39 -13.20 -6.65
C ILE A 91 1.03 -13.41 -7.15
N ARG A 92 1.66 -12.36 -7.60
CA ARG A 92 3.06 -12.36 -8.07
C ARG A 92 3.74 -11.03 -7.83
N VAL A 93 5.05 -11.06 -7.72
CA VAL A 93 5.91 -9.86 -7.69
C VAL A 93 5.93 -9.22 -9.08
N LEU A 94 5.88 -7.91 -9.14
CA LEU A 94 6.07 -7.15 -10.37
C LEU A 94 7.54 -7.18 -10.80
N ASP A 95 7.74 -7.09 -12.12
CA ASP A 95 9.08 -7.13 -12.72
C ASP A 95 9.97 -5.99 -12.20
N GLY A 96 11.23 -6.29 -11.92
CA GLY A 96 12.23 -5.35 -11.41
C GLY A 96 12.21 -5.12 -9.90
N VAL A 97 11.09 -5.40 -9.21
CA VAL A 97 10.92 -5.15 -7.77
C VAL A 97 12.01 -5.83 -6.92
N CYS A 98 12.26 -7.13 -7.16
CA CYS A 98 13.25 -7.85 -6.36
C CYS A 98 14.66 -7.27 -6.48
N ASP A 99 15.04 -6.86 -7.68
CA ASP A 99 16.38 -6.32 -7.95
C ASP A 99 16.51 -4.90 -7.39
N LEU A 100 15.48 -4.07 -7.58
CA LEU A 100 15.43 -2.73 -7.01
C LEU A 100 15.51 -2.76 -5.47
N ILE A 101 14.64 -3.54 -4.82
CA ILE A 101 14.59 -3.58 -3.35
C ILE A 101 15.90 -4.10 -2.74
N ARG A 102 16.52 -5.12 -3.35
CA ARG A 102 17.83 -5.62 -2.89
C ARG A 102 18.94 -4.58 -3.04
N GLU A 103 18.97 -3.87 -4.18
CA GLU A 103 19.99 -2.87 -4.44
C GLU A 103 19.82 -1.64 -3.53
N LEU A 104 18.58 -1.21 -3.26
CA LEU A 104 18.28 -0.14 -2.31
C LEU A 104 18.72 -0.50 -0.89
N ASP A 105 18.41 -1.72 -0.42
CA ASP A 105 18.84 -2.23 0.88
C ASP A 105 20.38 -2.30 0.97
N ARG A 106 21.05 -2.81 -0.08
CA ARG A 106 22.51 -2.89 -0.17
C ARG A 106 23.19 -1.51 -0.08
N ARG A 107 22.55 -0.48 -0.61
CA ARG A 107 23.04 0.92 -0.54
C ARG A 107 22.72 1.61 0.78
N GLY A 108 22.00 0.96 1.68
CA GLY A 108 21.69 1.49 3.01
C GLY A 108 20.54 2.51 3.01
N PHE A 109 19.66 2.49 1.99
CA PHE A 109 18.40 3.24 2.04
C PHE A 109 17.48 2.67 3.12
N LEU A 110 16.78 3.53 3.84
CA LEU A 110 15.73 3.11 4.76
C LEU A 110 14.44 2.81 3.96
N LEU A 111 14.01 1.56 3.98
CA LEU A 111 12.82 1.13 3.24
C LEU A 111 11.62 0.99 4.17
N GLY A 112 10.49 1.55 3.74
CA GLY A 112 9.22 1.48 4.45
C GLY A 112 8.05 1.25 3.51
N LEU A 113 6.86 1.06 4.08
CA LEU A 113 5.63 0.83 3.36
C LEU A 113 4.62 1.96 3.62
N VAL A 114 3.81 2.30 2.63
CA VAL A 114 2.58 3.07 2.79
C VAL A 114 1.50 2.36 2.00
N THR A 115 0.57 1.72 2.67
CA THR A 115 -0.43 0.89 2.00
C THR A 115 -1.80 0.97 2.67
N GLY A 116 -2.85 0.91 1.86
CA GLY A 116 -4.22 0.76 2.35
C GLY A 116 -4.50 -0.57 3.05
N ASN A 117 -3.64 -1.56 2.88
CA ASN A 117 -3.76 -2.85 3.55
C ASN A 117 -3.53 -2.70 5.06
N ILE A 118 -4.26 -3.46 5.86
CA ILE A 118 -3.91 -3.62 7.27
C ILE A 118 -2.59 -4.40 7.40
N LYS A 119 -1.83 -4.12 8.47
CA LYS A 119 -0.46 -4.64 8.65
C LYS A 119 -0.34 -6.17 8.51
N PRO A 120 -1.22 -7.03 9.08
CA PRO A 120 -1.11 -8.48 8.89
C PRO A 120 -1.25 -8.93 7.42
N ILE A 121 -2.11 -8.28 6.64
CA ILE A 121 -2.30 -8.56 5.21
C ILE A 121 -1.08 -8.11 4.41
N ALA A 122 -0.60 -6.88 4.63
CA ALA A 122 0.63 -6.36 4.02
C ALA A 122 1.82 -7.29 4.27
N ARG A 123 1.99 -7.72 5.52
CA ARG A 123 3.04 -8.65 5.95
C ARG A 123 2.93 -9.99 5.22
N GLY A 124 1.77 -10.63 5.27
CA GLY A 124 1.58 -11.95 4.64
C GLY A 124 1.81 -11.94 3.13
N LYS A 125 1.38 -10.86 2.43
CA LYS A 125 1.67 -10.67 1.01
C LYS A 125 3.18 -10.66 0.72
N LEU A 126 3.93 -9.86 1.45
CA LEU A 126 5.37 -9.68 1.24
C LEU A 126 6.20 -10.85 1.78
N GLU A 127 5.81 -11.48 2.88
CA GLU A 127 6.48 -12.68 3.42
C GLU A 127 6.44 -13.85 2.45
N LYS A 128 5.34 -14.04 1.72
CA LYS A 128 5.23 -15.08 0.68
C LYS A 128 6.39 -15.05 -0.33
N PHE A 129 6.97 -13.87 -0.57
CA PHE A 129 8.07 -13.66 -1.52
C PHE A 129 9.40 -13.31 -0.85
N GLY A 130 9.47 -13.37 0.49
CA GLY A 130 10.67 -13.02 1.25
C GLY A 130 11.02 -11.52 1.22
N LEU A 131 10.06 -10.66 0.83
CA LEU A 131 10.29 -9.22 0.70
C LEU A 131 10.07 -8.45 2.00
N TRP A 132 9.27 -8.95 2.94
CA TRP A 132 8.95 -8.27 4.20
C TRP A 132 10.18 -7.82 4.99
N ARG A 133 11.24 -8.61 5.00
CA ARG A 133 12.49 -8.36 5.75
C ARG A 133 13.20 -7.06 5.39
N TYR A 134 12.97 -6.54 4.20
CA TYR A 134 13.58 -5.30 3.72
C TYR A 134 12.91 -4.05 4.27
N PHE A 135 11.60 -4.13 4.57
CA PHE A 135 10.81 -2.99 5.03
C PHE A 135 10.83 -2.91 6.56
N LYS A 136 11.42 -1.85 7.09
CA LYS A 136 11.68 -1.71 8.53
C LYS A 136 10.51 -1.06 9.26
N LEU A 137 9.70 -0.28 8.55
CA LEU A 137 8.58 0.51 9.09
C LEU A 137 7.48 0.65 8.05
N GLY A 138 6.38 1.30 8.41
CA GLY A 138 5.32 1.62 7.43
C GLY A 138 4.16 2.36 8.07
N GLY A 139 3.26 2.88 7.22
CA GLY A 139 1.91 3.32 7.54
C GLY A 139 0.92 2.37 6.87
N PHE A 140 -0.02 1.85 7.64
CA PHE A 140 -0.93 0.78 7.23
C PHE A 140 -2.38 1.21 7.36
N GLY A 141 -3.28 0.63 6.58
CA GLY A 141 -4.71 0.95 6.61
C GLY A 141 -5.41 0.78 7.98
N CYS A 142 -4.77 0.11 8.95
CA CYS A 142 -5.22 0.06 10.33
C CYS A 142 -4.75 1.25 11.18
N ASP A 143 -3.81 2.05 10.73
CA ASP A 143 -3.35 3.24 11.45
C ASP A 143 -4.34 4.40 11.28
N HIS A 144 -4.83 4.61 10.05
CA HIS A 144 -5.80 5.68 9.76
C HIS A 144 -6.49 5.41 8.40
N PRO A 145 -7.76 5.82 8.20
CA PRO A 145 -8.42 5.70 6.90
C PRO A 145 -7.82 6.63 5.83
N GLU A 146 -7.30 7.80 6.18
CA GLU A 146 -6.73 8.76 5.23
C GLU A 146 -5.28 8.41 4.89
N ARG A 147 -4.99 8.18 3.59
CA ARG A 147 -3.68 7.72 3.10
C ARG A 147 -2.54 8.69 3.40
N ALA A 148 -2.78 10.00 3.36
CA ALA A 148 -1.77 11.00 3.71
C ALA A 148 -1.29 10.88 5.17
N VAL A 149 -2.19 10.49 6.07
CA VAL A 149 -1.83 10.22 7.47
C VAL A 149 -0.94 8.98 7.57
N LEU A 150 -1.13 7.97 6.72
CA LEU A 150 -0.26 6.79 6.68
C LEU A 150 1.18 7.16 6.29
N VAL A 151 1.35 8.10 5.34
CA VAL A 151 2.68 8.63 5.01
C VAL A 151 3.32 9.30 6.25
N THR A 152 2.56 10.15 6.93
CA THR A 152 3.03 10.82 8.16
C THR A 152 3.39 9.81 9.25
N CYS A 153 2.59 8.77 9.46
CA CYS A 153 2.88 7.68 10.40
C CYS A 153 4.20 6.97 10.06
N ALA A 154 4.43 6.67 8.78
CA ALA A 154 5.67 6.03 8.35
C ALA A 154 6.89 6.93 8.60
N VAL A 155 6.79 8.22 8.29
CA VAL A 155 7.87 9.20 8.54
C VAL A 155 8.15 9.34 10.05
N GLN A 156 7.11 9.44 10.88
CA GLN A 156 7.28 9.52 12.34
C GLN A 156 7.95 8.26 12.91
N ARG A 157 7.60 7.08 12.41
CA ARG A 157 8.28 5.83 12.80
C ARG A 157 9.74 5.83 12.39
N ALA A 158 10.08 6.35 11.20
CA ALA A 158 11.46 6.51 10.78
C ALA A 158 12.25 7.44 11.72
N GLN A 159 11.66 8.56 12.10
CA GLN A 159 12.28 9.51 13.03
C GLN A 159 12.53 8.87 14.42
N ASN A 160 11.50 8.19 14.94
CA ASN A 160 11.55 7.65 16.32
C ASN A 160 12.45 6.41 16.45
N GLU A 161 12.45 5.53 15.43
CA GLU A 161 13.09 4.22 15.54
C GLU A 161 14.48 4.17 14.86
N PHE A 162 14.74 5.09 13.90
CA PHE A 162 15.96 5.05 13.07
C PHE A 162 16.77 6.36 13.10
N ASN A 163 16.44 7.31 13.98
CA ASN A 163 17.05 8.65 14.03
C ASN A 163 17.06 9.35 12.66
N PHE A 164 15.99 9.12 11.87
CA PHE A 164 15.85 9.71 10.54
C PHE A 164 15.53 11.20 10.65
N SER A 165 16.25 12.04 9.89
CA SER A 165 15.97 13.47 9.79
C SER A 165 15.30 13.76 8.45
N VAL A 166 14.19 14.47 8.47
CA VAL A 166 13.43 14.84 7.26
C VAL A 166 14.03 16.10 6.65
N ASP A 167 14.63 15.97 5.46
CA ASP A 167 15.24 17.06 4.70
C ASP A 167 15.10 16.81 3.19
N ASN A 168 13.87 16.86 2.66
CA ASN A 168 13.57 16.55 1.25
C ASN A 168 14.13 15.19 0.76
N ASN A 169 14.24 14.22 1.68
CA ASN A 169 14.87 12.92 1.47
C ASN A 169 13.88 11.77 1.69
N VAL A 170 12.58 12.06 1.59
CA VAL A 170 11.48 11.09 1.66
C VAL A 170 10.82 10.97 0.29
N PHE A 171 10.71 9.74 -0.19
CA PHE A 171 10.14 9.43 -1.50
C PHE A 171 9.05 8.36 -1.35
N LEU A 172 7.89 8.60 -1.94
CA LEU A 172 6.77 7.65 -1.97
C LEU A 172 6.57 7.11 -3.39
N PHE A 173 6.60 5.79 -3.53
CA PHE A 173 6.32 5.06 -4.77
C PHE A 173 4.92 4.47 -4.73
N GLY A 174 4.09 4.77 -5.72
CA GLY A 174 2.74 4.25 -5.82
C GLY A 174 2.19 4.30 -7.24
N ASP A 175 1.16 3.51 -7.53
CA ASP A 175 0.57 3.34 -8.86
C ASP A 175 -0.73 4.12 -9.06
N THR A 176 -1.22 4.82 -8.03
CA THR A 176 -2.50 5.52 -8.08
C THR A 176 -2.36 7.03 -7.86
N ILE A 177 -3.36 7.78 -8.34
CA ILE A 177 -3.53 9.22 -8.02
C ILE A 177 -3.56 9.42 -6.50
N ASN A 178 -4.18 8.50 -5.75
CA ASN A 178 -4.27 8.59 -4.30
C ASN A 178 -2.90 8.55 -3.61
N ASP A 179 -1.92 7.80 -4.17
CA ASP A 179 -0.54 7.80 -3.67
C ASP A 179 0.13 9.14 -3.89
N ILE A 180 -0.03 9.70 -5.10
CA ILE A 180 0.57 10.98 -5.45
C ILE A 180 -0.01 12.11 -4.58
N GLU A 181 -1.34 12.15 -4.43
CA GLU A 181 -2.01 13.13 -3.58
C GLU A 181 -1.63 12.97 -2.10
N ALA A 182 -1.51 11.73 -1.61
CA ALA A 182 -1.10 11.46 -0.24
C ALA A 182 0.34 11.96 0.03
N GLY A 183 1.26 11.69 -0.90
CA GLY A 183 2.63 12.20 -0.80
C GLY A 183 2.68 13.73 -0.82
N LYS A 184 1.96 14.37 -1.74
CA LYS A 184 1.85 15.85 -1.80
C LYS A 184 1.31 16.44 -0.51
N LYS A 185 0.22 15.89 0.03
CA LYS A 185 -0.37 16.36 1.30
C LYS A 185 0.58 16.16 2.47
N ALA A 186 1.39 15.12 2.47
CA ALA A 186 2.40 14.84 3.49
C ALA A 186 3.73 15.58 3.25
N GLY A 187 3.87 16.33 2.16
CA GLY A 187 5.09 17.10 1.84
C GLY A 187 6.28 16.23 1.43
N VAL A 188 6.05 15.06 0.84
CA VAL A 188 7.11 14.16 0.37
C VAL A 188 7.12 14.05 -1.17
N ALA A 189 8.29 13.76 -1.74
CA ALA A 189 8.43 13.54 -3.17
C ALA A 189 7.75 12.25 -3.61
N THR A 190 7.13 12.23 -4.80
CA THR A 190 6.36 11.07 -5.27
C THR A 190 6.87 10.56 -6.61
N PHE A 191 6.97 9.23 -6.70
CA PHE A 191 7.24 8.47 -7.91
C PHE A 191 5.95 7.72 -8.31
N GLY A 192 5.33 8.15 -9.41
CA GLY A 192 4.21 7.41 -9.98
C GLY A 192 4.73 6.21 -10.79
N VAL A 193 4.21 5.03 -10.52
CA VAL A 193 4.59 3.79 -11.22
C VAL A 193 3.38 3.30 -12.03
N ALA A 194 3.44 3.35 -13.37
CA ALA A 194 2.30 3.06 -14.25
C ALA A 194 2.06 1.55 -14.44
N THR A 195 2.06 0.80 -13.33
CA THR A 195 1.84 -0.65 -13.30
C THR A 195 0.44 -1.05 -12.85
N GLY A 196 -0.35 -0.08 -12.37
CA GLY A 196 -1.74 -0.25 -11.96
C GLY A 196 -2.74 0.24 -13.00
N SER A 197 -3.84 0.80 -12.53
CA SER A 197 -4.93 1.29 -13.37
C SER A 197 -4.75 2.71 -13.91
N CYS A 198 -3.84 3.51 -13.32
CA CYS A 198 -3.57 4.87 -13.75
C CYS A 198 -2.51 4.89 -14.84
N SER A 199 -2.75 5.68 -15.88
CA SER A 199 -1.79 5.96 -16.96
C SER A 199 -0.67 6.89 -16.48
N LYS A 200 0.44 6.91 -17.21
CA LYS A 200 1.53 7.86 -16.94
C LYS A 200 1.07 9.31 -16.96
N GLN A 201 0.16 9.64 -17.87
CA GLN A 201 -0.39 10.99 -17.97
C GLN A 201 -1.19 11.36 -16.71
N GLU A 202 -2.07 10.50 -16.24
CA GLU A 202 -2.86 10.74 -15.02
C GLU A 202 -1.97 10.90 -13.79
N LEU A 203 -0.92 10.08 -13.65
CA LEU A 203 0.05 10.20 -12.54
C LEU A 203 0.85 11.52 -12.61
N ALA A 204 1.24 11.94 -13.82
CA ALA A 204 1.92 13.22 -14.03
C ALA A 204 1.00 14.42 -13.73
N GLU A 205 -0.24 14.38 -14.22
CA GLU A 205 -1.27 15.42 -13.97
C GLU A 205 -1.63 15.52 -12.47
N ALA A 206 -1.61 14.40 -11.74
CA ALA A 206 -1.75 14.39 -10.29
C ALA A 206 -0.57 15.08 -9.57
N GLY A 207 0.56 15.28 -10.27
CA GLY A 207 1.75 16.00 -9.80
C GLY A 207 2.83 15.09 -9.23
N ALA A 208 2.96 13.87 -9.73
CA ALA A 208 4.12 13.03 -9.43
C ALA A 208 5.42 13.75 -9.85
N MET A 209 6.44 13.73 -9.00
CA MET A 209 7.76 14.29 -9.31
C MET A 209 8.41 13.55 -10.46
N HIS A 210 8.29 12.23 -10.48
CA HIS A 210 8.74 11.36 -11.56
C HIS A 210 7.66 10.32 -11.87
N VAL A 211 7.56 9.92 -13.14
CA VAL A 211 6.65 8.85 -13.58
C VAL A 211 7.45 7.77 -14.30
N LEU A 212 7.32 6.56 -13.81
CA LEU A 212 8.00 5.35 -14.28
C LEU A 212 7.00 4.43 -14.99
N ASP A 213 7.46 3.68 -16.00
CA ASP A 213 6.66 2.61 -16.60
C ASP A 213 6.52 1.42 -15.64
N ASP A 214 7.64 1.05 -15.03
CA ASP A 214 7.76 -0.03 -14.04
C ASP A 214 9.02 0.19 -13.17
N LEU A 215 9.38 -0.80 -12.35
CA LEU A 215 10.52 -0.74 -11.45
C LEU A 215 11.77 -1.51 -11.97
N LYS A 216 11.87 -1.78 -13.28
CA LYS A 216 12.98 -2.58 -13.86
C LYS A 216 14.30 -1.83 -13.92
N ASP A 217 14.27 -0.55 -14.25
CA ASP A 217 15.49 0.23 -14.42
C ASP A 217 16.00 0.75 -13.08
N THR A 218 16.56 -0.17 -12.29
CA THR A 218 17.11 0.11 -10.96
C THR A 218 18.11 1.26 -10.95
N TYR A 219 19.00 1.35 -11.95
CA TYR A 219 20.03 2.38 -11.96
C TYR A 219 19.48 3.76 -12.27
N ASN A 220 18.54 3.87 -13.19
CA ASN A 220 17.85 5.12 -13.46
C ASN A 220 17.05 5.60 -12.25
N ILE A 221 16.30 4.71 -11.60
CA ILE A 221 15.51 5.03 -10.40
C ILE A 221 16.41 5.58 -9.30
N ILE A 222 17.54 4.93 -9.03
CA ILE A 222 18.50 5.40 -8.03
C ILE A 222 19.09 6.75 -8.44
N GLY A 223 19.43 6.93 -9.72
CA GLY A 223 19.92 8.20 -10.24
C GLY A 223 18.92 9.36 -10.08
N LEU A 224 17.61 9.09 -10.16
CA LEU A 224 16.56 10.09 -9.90
C LEU A 224 16.43 10.40 -8.38
N ILE A 225 16.59 9.41 -7.53
CA ILE A 225 16.57 9.58 -6.05
C ILE A 225 17.78 10.37 -5.58
N ASP A 226 18.92 10.28 -6.23
CA ASP A 226 20.19 10.90 -5.81
C ASP A 226 20.37 12.34 -6.26
N ARG A 227 19.46 12.86 -7.10
CA ARG A 227 19.43 14.28 -7.53
C ARG A 227 18.76 15.17 -6.51
#